data_260075edce25f97a196260fb7f1b1e4d
#
_entry.id   260075edce25f97a196260fb7f1b1e4d
#
_cell.length_a   1.000
_cell.length_b   1.000
_cell.length_c   1.000
_cell.angle_alpha   90.00
_cell.angle_beta   90.00
_cell.angle_gamma   90.00
#
_symmetry.space_group_name_H-M   'P 1'
#
loop_
_entity.id
_entity.type
_entity.pdbx_description
1 polymer ?
#
loop_
_entity_poly.entity_id
_entity_poly.type
_entity_poly.pdbx_seq_one_letter_code
_entity_poly.pdbx_strand_id
1 'polypeptide(L)'
;YETILLEGVLEAKKLGYKTVSVLELGVAGGNGIVALEKYKKKIEKITNIEINIYGFDSGGGLPETNNKYDLPFFWKTGDFKVDREKLEKIIDSKIFYGDIKYTVDDFIKIHPKNIIAIFCDLDFYTSTKSFLNQMSKLKQYLCPRVYFYFDDIFDSSHCIDDQNGELLAIQEFNNENINMKIGKSLSNSLDFRFPIGKDYLFLLHNFKHKDYNNYIGSLSGEDYLGVGNKKIRTKIFDI
;
A
#
# COMPACT_ATOMS: atom_id res chain seq x y z
N TYR A 1 -2.10 6.00 6.44
CA TYR A 1 -1.27 6.37 5.28
C TYR A 1 0.12 6.88 5.72
N GLU A 2 0.23 7.98 6.52
CA GLU A 2 1.52 8.57 6.89
C GLU A 2 2.46 7.58 7.59
N THR A 3 1.97 6.82 8.56
CA THR A 3 2.76 5.84 9.31
C THR A 3 3.29 4.73 8.40
N ILE A 4 2.44 4.18 7.54
CA ILE A 4 2.80 3.08 6.64
C ILE A 4 3.85 3.53 5.63
N LEU A 5 3.65 4.71 5.03
CA LEU A 5 4.62 5.30 4.12
C LEU A 5 5.96 5.55 4.81
N LEU A 6 5.95 6.14 6.01
CA LEU A 6 7.17 6.42 6.77
C LEU A 6 7.94 5.14 7.13
N GLU A 7 7.27 4.12 7.66
CA GLU A 7 7.93 2.86 8.04
C GLU A 7 8.57 2.18 6.82
N GLY A 8 7.85 2.15 5.69
CA GLY A 8 8.40 1.63 4.44
C GLY A 8 9.64 2.40 3.98
N VAL A 9 9.59 3.74 3.96
CA VAL A 9 10.73 4.56 3.54
C VAL A 9 11.91 4.45 4.49
N LEU A 10 11.67 4.31 5.81
CA LEU A 10 12.74 4.08 6.79
C LEU A 10 13.42 2.72 6.57
N GLU A 11 12.66 1.67 6.22
CA GLU A 11 13.23 0.39 5.85
C GLU A 11 14.06 0.51 4.56
N ALA A 12 13.52 1.16 3.52
CA ALA A 12 14.24 1.40 2.27
C ALA A 12 15.56 2.15 2.49
N LYS A 13 15.57 3.14 3.39
CA LYS A 13 16.78 3.85 3.80
C LYS A 13 17.83 2.92 4.43
N LYS A 14 17.41 2.03 5.32
CA LYS A 14 18.30 1.05 5.96
C LYS A 14 18.87 0.05 4.96
N LEU A 15 18.10 -0.29 3.92
CA LEU A 15 18.56 -1.14 2.81
C LEU A 15 19.46 -0.40 1.81
N GLY A 16 19.64 0.92 1.96
CA GLY A 16 20.50 1.74 1.09
C GLY A 16 19.84 2.23 -0.20
N TYR A 17 18.53 2.05 -0.35
CA TYR A 17 17.78 2.57 -1.50
C TYR A 17 17.71 4.10 -1.45
N LYS A 18 17.76 4.75 -2.62
CA LYS A 18 17.69 6.22 -2.77
C LYS A 18 16.38 6.70 -3.34
N THR A 19 15.69 5.82 -4.08
CA THR A 19 14.42 6.10 -4.72
C THR A 19 13.48 4.93 -4.47
N VAL A 20 12.24 5.22 -4.12
CA VAL A 20 11.18 4.23 -3.91
C VAL A 20 9.93 4.60 -4.69
N SER A 21 9.11 3.60 -4.99
CA SER A 21 7.77 3.76 -5.56
C SER A 21 6.70 3.39 -4.53
N VAL A 22 5.61 4.12 -4.58
CA VAL A 22 4.40 3.94 -3.75
C VAL A 22 3.20 3.84 -4.67
N LEU A 23 2.35 2.86 -4.45
CA LEU A 23 1.15 2.64 -5.25
C LEU A 23 -0.09 2.91 -4.41
N GLU A 24 -1.08 3.58 -5.01
CA GLU A 24 -2.45 3.65 -4.51
C GLU A 24 -3.37 2.97 -5.53
N LEU A 25 -4.14 2.02 -5.06
CA LEU A 25 -5.08 1.22 -5.84
C LEU A 25 -6.49 1.61 -5.39
N GLY A 26 -7.28 2.16 -6.32
CA GLY A 26 -8.52 2.84 -5.98
C GLY A 26 -8.24 4.28 -5.52
N VAL A 27 -8.29 5.23 -6.46
CA VAL A 27 -7.98 6.63 -6.20
C VAL A 27 -9.25 7.42 -5.92
N ALA A 28 -10.36 7.04 -6.54
CA ALA A 28 -11.67 7.65 -6.38
C ALA A 28 -11.63 9.19 -6.39
N GLY A 29 -12.08 9.85 -5.32
CA GLY A 29 -12.05 11.31 -5.18
C GLY A 29 -10.67 11.93 -4.95
N GLY A 30 -9.60 11.14 -4.81
CA GLY A 30 -8.23 11.59 -4.66
C GLY A 30 -7.77 11.92 -3.24
N ASN A 31 -8.58 11.67 -2.23
CA ASN A 31 -8.22 12.00 -0.84
C ASN A 31 -6.92 11.31 -0.39
N GLY A 32 -6.75 10.05 -0.73
CA GLY A 32 -5.57 9.26 -0.38
C GLY A 32 -4.32 9.74 -1.11
N ILE A 33 -4.36 9.89 -2.45
CA ILE A 33 -3.20 10.32 -3.22
C ILE A 33 -2.74 11.74 -2.87
N VAL A 34 -3.67 12.65 -2.60
CA VAL A 34 -3.36 14.00 -2.11
C VAL A 34 -2.69 13.96 -0.73
N ALA A 35 -3.17 13.09 0.16
CA ALA A 35 -2.53 12.88 1.46
C ALA A 35 -1.12 12.29 1.31
N LEU A 36 -0.94 11.30 0.44
CA LEU A 36 0.37 10.71 0.14
C LEU A 36 1.35 11.74 -0.39
N GLU A 37 0.95 12.62 -1.31
CA GLU A 37 1.80 13.70 -1.82
C GLU A 37 2.20 14.71 -0.73
N LYS A 38 1.30 15.01 0.19
CA LYS A 38 1.61 15.85 1.35
C LYS A 38 2.65 15.17 2.25
N TYR A 39 2.47 13.88 2.55
CA TYR A 39 3.39 13.13 3.40
C TYR A 39 4.74 12.90 2.71
N LYS A 40 4.74 12.62 1.40
CA LYS A 40 5.95 12.55 0.57
C LYS A 40 6.87 13.71 0.83
N LYS A 41 6.38 14.96 0.68
CA LYS A 41 7.18 16.19 0.85
C LYS A 41 7.90 16.26 2.21
N LYS A 42 7.21 15.82 3.28
CA LYS A 42 7.78 15.78 4.64
C LYS A 42 8.81 14.66 4.78
N ILE A 43 8.48 13.47 4.32
CA ILE A 43 9.30 12.27 4.48
C ILE A 43 10.58 12.37 3.65
N GLU A 44 10.52 12.84 2.41
CA GLU A 44 11.70 13.09 1.57
C GLU A 44 12.69 14.03 2.25
N LYS A 45 12.18 15.12 2.86
CA LYS A 45 13.01 16.11 3.55
C LYS A 45 13.81 15.53 4.72
N ILE A 46 13.25 14.56 5.46
CA ILE A 46 13.90 14.00 6.66
C ILE A 46 14.69 12.73 6.37
N THR A 47 14.34 12.00 5.31
CA THR A 47 14.97 10.72 4.96
C THR A 47 16.02 10.84 3.87
N ASN A 48 15.93 11.86 3.03
CA ASN A 48 16.69 12.03 1.79
C ASN A 48 16.48 10.84 0.82
N ILE A 49 15.27 10.30 0.78
CA ILE A 49 14.82 9.26 -0.14
C ILE A 49 13.79 9.87 -1.08
N GLU A 50 13.99 9.75 -2.37
CA GLU A 50 13.03 10.16 -3.40
C GLU A 50 11.83 9.21 -3.40
N ILE A 51 10.61 9.74 -3.41
CA ILE A 51 9.36 8.96 -3.38
C ILE A 51 8.55 9.26 -4.65
N ASN A 52 8.30 8.24 -5.46
CA ASN A 52 7.44 8.34 -6.63
C ASN A 52 6.09 7.70 -6.33
N ILE A 53 5.01 8.46 -6.44
CA ILE A 53 3.65 8.00 -6.17
C ILE A 53 2.94 7.74 -7.49
N TYR A 54 2.22 6.63 -7.56
CA TYR A 54 1.43 6.20 -8.72
C TYR A 54 0.06 5.73 -8.26
N GLY A 55 -0.97 6.20 -8.95
CA GLY A 55 -2.34 5.77 -8.72
C GLY A 55 -2.82 4.79 -9.79
N PHE A 56 -3.74 3.91 -9.41
CA PHE A 56 -4.48 3.02 -10.30
C PHE A 56 -5.96 3.16 -10.02
N ASP A 57 -6.75 3.37 -11.06
CA ASP A 57 -8.20 3.51 -10.93
C ASP A 57 -8.91 3.11 -12.23
N SER A 58 -10.10 2.55 -12.14
CA SER A 58 -10.94 2.27 -13.32
C SER A 58 -11.35 3.56 -14.04
N GLY A 59 -11.50 4.65 -13.29
CA GLY A 59 -12.06 5.92 -13.72
C GLY A 59 -13.58 5.91 -13.86
N GLY A 60 -14.18 4.74 -13.88
CA GLY A 60 -15.63 4.54 -14.04
C GLY A 60 -16.37 4.28 -12.73
N GLY A 61 -15.64 4.18 -11.61
CA GLY A 61 -16.14 3.68 -10.33
C GLY A 61 -16.09 2.16 -10.25
N LEU A 62 -16.79 1.58 -9.28
CA LEU A 62 -16.81 0.14 -9.07
C LEU A 62 -17.34 -0.60 -10.31
N PRO A 63 -16.65 -1.66 -10.77
CA PRO A 63 -17.07 -2.40 -11.95
C PRO A 63 -18.37 -3.16 -11.73
N GLU A 64 -18.99 -3.61 -12.81
CA GLU A 64 -20.09 -4.56 -12.71
C GLU A 64 -19.56 -5.90 -12.21
N THR A 65 -20.27 -6.49 -11.23
CA THR A 65 -19.91 -7.78 -10.68
C THR A 65 -21.15 -8.63 -10.39
N ASN A 66 -21.02 -9.95 -10.62
CA ASN A 66 -21.97 -10.97 -10.17
C ASN A 66 -21.30 -11.90 -9.13
N ASN A 67 -20.14 -11.53 -8.62
CA ASN A 67 -19.41 -12.35 -7.67
C ASN A 67 -19.93 -12.10 -6.25
N LYS A 68 -20.36 -13.18 -5.58
CA LYS A 68 -20.88 -13.11 -4.21
C LYS A 68 -19.83 -12.63 -3.17
N TYR A 69 -18.54 -12.76 -3.47
CA TYR A 69 -17.45 -12.34 -2.59
C TYR A 69 -17.13 -10.84 -2.69
N ASP A 70 -17.72 -10.13 -3.68
CA ASP A 70 -17.59 -8.68 -3.86
C ASP A 70 -18.62 -7.88 -3.03
N LEU A 71 -19.28 -8.51 -2.07
CA LEU A 71 -20.25 -7.86 -1.19
C LEU A 71 -21.38 -7.13 -1.97
N PRO A 72 -22.08 -7.80 -2.92
CA PRO A 72 -23.08 -7.16 -3.78
C PRO A 72 -24.31 -6.65 -3.03
N PHE A 73 -24.45 -6.99 -1.78
CA PHE A 73 -25.48 -6.45 -0.87
C PHE A 73 -25.07 -5.12 -0.24
N PHE A 74 -23.81 -4.69 -0.43
CA PHE A 74 -23.25 -3.48 0.16
C PHE A 74 -22.78 -2.49 -0.91
N TRP A 75 -22.01 -2.92 -1.89
CA TRP A 75 -21.44 -2.09 -2.93
C TRP A 75 -22.27 -2.08 -4.22
N LYS A 76 -22.30 -0.94 -4.92
CA LYS A 76 -23.02 -0.81 -6.19
C LYS A 76 -22.07 -0.47 -7.33
N THR A 77 -22.33 -1.04 -8.49
CA THR A 77 -21.67 -0.66 -9.74
C THR A 77 -21.71 0.85 -9.96
N GLY A 78 -20.56 1.44 -10.24
CA GLY A 78 -20.43 2.87 -10.52
C GLY A 78 -20.25 3.76 -9.28
N ASP A 79 -20.27 3.21 -8.08
CA ASP A 79 -19.88 3.96 -6.88
C ASP A 79 -18.42 4.42 -7.02
N PHE A 80 -18.05 5.53 -6.39
CA PHE A 80 -16.68 6.11 -6.38
C PHE A 80 -16.13 6.52 -7.74
N LYS A 81 -16.98 6.95 -8.67
CA LYS A 81 -16.56 7.43 -9.99
C LYS A 81 -15.61 8.64 -9.89
N VAL A 82 -14.51 8.59 -10.64
CA VAL A 82 -13.48 9.64 -10.66
C VAL A 82 -13.88 10.80 -11.58
N ASP A 83 -13.76 12.04 -11.08
CA ASP A 83 -13.70 13.25 -11.89
C ASP A 83 -12.22 13.50 -12.28
N ARG A 84 -11.80 12.92 -13.41
CA ARG A 84 -10.40 12.96 -13.87
C ARG A 84 -9.87 14.37 -14.06
N GLU A 85 -10.65 15.24 -14.70
CA GLU A 85 -10.23 16.61 -14.97
C GLU A 85 -9.99 17.42 -13.71
N LYS A 86 -10.81 17.19 -12.69
CA LYS A 86 -10.65 17.85 -11.39
C LYS A 86 -9.47 17.27 -10.63
N LEU A 87 -9.32 15.96 -10.62
CA LEU A 87 -8.26 15.27 -9.89
C LEU A 87 -6.88 15.64 -10.45
N GLU A 88 -6.69 15.59 -11.77
CA GLU A 88 -5.42 15.88 -12.44
C GLU A 88 -4.95 17.34 -12.28
N LYS A 89 -5.84 18.24 -11.88
CA LYS A 89 -5.47 19.63 -11.57
C LYS A 89 -4.87 19.82 -10.16
N ILE A 90 -5.06 18.85 -9.28
CA ILE A 90 -4.69 18.98 -7.86
C ILE A 90 -3.59 18.01 -7.43
N ILE A 91 -3.18 17.07 -8.27
CA ILE A 91 -2.14 16.09 -8.00
C ILE A 91 -1.00 16.19 -9.00
N ASP A 92 0.20 15.85 -8.53
CA ASP A 92 1.41 15.70 -9.36
C ASP A 92 1.64 14.23 -9.78
N SER A 93 1.01 13.29 -9.09
CA SER A 93 1.17 11.86 -9.28
C SER A 93 0.51 11.37 -10.57
N LYS A 94 1.14 10.40 -11.23
CA LYS A 94 0.57 9.78 -12.43
C LYS A 94 -0.46 8.71 -12.05
N ILE A 95 -1.65 8.78 -12.66
CA ILE A 95 -2.68 7.76 -12.54
C ILE A 95 -2.75 6.90 -13.81
N PHE A 96 -2.84 5.60 -13.62
CA PHE A 96 -3.09 4.60 -14.64
C PHE A 96 -4.58 4.23 -14.62
N TYR A 97 -5.33 4.75 -15.58
CA TYR A 97 -6.77 4.53 -15.68
C TYR A 97 -7.10 3.29 -16.50
N GLY A 98 -7.95 2.45 -15.94
CA GLY A 98 -8.44 1.23 -16.58
C GLY A 98 -8.44 0.03 -15.63
N ASP A 99 -8.77 -1.13 -16.17
CA ASP A 99 -8.70 -2.39 -15.41
C ASP A 99 -7.25 -2.66 -14.99
N ILE A 100 -7.07 -2.89 -13.67
CA ILE A 100 -5.75 -3.09 -13.06
C ILE A 100 -4.97 -4.25 -13.66
N LYS A 101 -5.67 -5.24 -14.19
CA LYS A 101 -5.09 -6.37 -14.92
C LYS A 101 -4.24 -5.94 -16.11
N TYR A 102 -4.60 -4.84 -16.76
CA TYR A 102 -3.89 -4.31 -17.93
C TYR A 102 -2.99 -3.13 -17.60
N THR A 103 -3.43 -2.26 -16.68
CA THR A 103 -2.68 -1.04 -16.33
C THR A 103 -1.37 -1.33 -15.62
N VAL A 104 -1.23 -2.48 -14.95
CA VAL A 104 0.06 -2.95 -14.41
C VAL A 104 1.10 -3.14 -15.51
N ASP A 105 0.73 -3.61 -16.70
CA ASP A 105 1.67 -3.76 -17.81
C ASP A 105 2.18 -2.39 -18.32
N ASP A 106 1.33 -1.36 -18.33
CA ASP A 106 1.74 0.00 -18.67
C ASP A 106 2.62 0.64 -17.58
N PHE A 107 2.34 0.34 -16.32
CA PHE A 107 3.18 0.76 -15.21
C PHE A 107 4.58 0.13 -15.27
N ILE A 108 4.70 -1.13 -15.62
CA ILE A 108 6.00 -1.80 -15.74
C ILE A 108 6.87 -1.15 -16.84
N LYS A 109 6.28 -0.63 -17.91
CA LYS A 109 7.01 0.06 -19.01
C LYS A 109 7.75 1.31 -18.54
N ILE A 110 7.35 1.95 -17.46
CA ILE A 110 8.06 3.10 -16.91
C ILE A 110 9.23 2.72 -15.98
N HIS A 111 9.50 1.42 -15.82
CA HIS A 111 10.58 0.88 -14.97
C HIS A 111 10.58 1.44 -13.54
N PRO A 112 9.50 1.22 -12.77
CA PRO A 112 9.38 1.74 -11.41
C PRO A 112 10.53 1.28 -10.53
N LYS A 113 10.87 2.07 -9.50
CA LYS A 113 11.98 1.76 -8.58
C LYS A 113 11.44 1.30 -7.24
N ASN A 114 11.89 0.14 -6.78
CA ASN A 114 11.78 -0.29 -5.38
C ASN A 114 10.39 -0.02 -4.77
N ILE A 115 9.36 -0.74 -5.19
CA ILE A 115 8.00 -0.59 -4.64
C ILE A 115 8.06 -0.96 -3.16
N ILE A 116 7.85 0.02 -2.29
CA ILE A 116 7.99 -0.13 -0.83
C ILE A 116 6.66 -0.11 -0.10
N ALA A 117 5.66 0.58 -0.64
CA ALA A 117 4.33 0.65 -0.04
C ALA A 117 3.22 0.58 -1.09
N ILE A 118 2.12 -0.06 -0.74
CA ILE A 118 0.93 -0.20 -1.57
C ILE A 118 -0.29 0.07 -0.68
N PHE A 119 -1.10 1.02 -1.09
CA PHE A 119 -2.37 1.37 -0.45
C PHE A 119 -3.48 0.79 -1.30
N CYS A 120 -4.15 -0.23 -0.80
CA CYS A 120 -5.23 -0.95 -1.47
C CYS A 120 -6.57 -0.51 -0.90
N ASP A 121 -7.40 0.03 -1.76
CA ASP A 121 -8.76 0.52 -1.49
C ASP A 121 -9.58 0.20 -2.74
N LEU A 122 -9.83 -1.10 -2.94
CA LEU A 122 -10.44 -1.64 -4.16
C LEU A 122 -11.84 -2.21 -3.93
N ASP A 123 -12.32 -2.15 -2.67
CA ASP A 123 -13.64 -2.61 -2.22
C ASP A 123 -13.92 -4.09 -2.52
N PHE A 124 -13.67 -4.52 -3.74
CA PHE A 124 -14.04 -5.84 -4.25
C PHE A 124 -12.94 -6.89 -4.08
N TYR A 125 -13.37 -8.09 -3.69
CA TYR A 125 -12.54 -9.29 -3.76
C TYR A 125 -11.93 -9.49 -5.16
N THR A 126 -12.76 -9.37 -6.21
CA THR A 126 -12.31 -9.59 -7.59
C THR A 126 -11.27 -8.59 -8.05
N SER A 127 -11.40 -7.32 -7.66
CA SER A 127 -10.43 -6.25 -7.96
C SER A 127 -9.11 -6.49 -7.24
N THR A 128 -9.16 -6.77 -5.95
CA THR A 128 -7.98 -7.06 -5.12
C THR A 128 -7.27 -8.33 -5.60
N LYS A 129 -8.00 -9.40 -5.85
CA LYS A 129 -7.42 -10.64 -6.42
C LYS A 129 -6.79 -10.40 -7.80
N SER A 130 -7.46 -9.59 -8.63
CA SER A 130 -6.92 -9.22 -9.95
C SER A 130 -5.56 -8.54 -9.85
N PHE A 131 -5.42 -7.60 -8.91
CA PHE A 131 -4.13 -6.96 -8.62
C PHE A 131 -3.11 -7.95 -8.04
N LEU A 132 -3.46 -8.73 -7.04
CA LEU A 132 -2.55 -9.69 -6.41
C LEU A 132 -2.02 -10.73 -7.39
N ASN A 133 -2.80 -11.10 -8.40
CA ASN A 133 -2.37 -11.97 -9.49
C ASN A 133 -1.27 -11.34 -10.38
N GLN A 134 -1.09 -10.00 -10.34
CA GLN A 134 -0.01 -9.34 -11.06
C GLN A 134 1.32 -9.29 -10.27
N MET A 135 1.36 -9.77 -9.01
CA MET A 135 2.56 -9.72 -8.18
C MET A 135 3.76 -10.42 -8.80
N SER A 136 3.53 -11.47 -9.59
CA SER A 136 4.60 -12.16 -10.32
C SER A 136 5.29 -11.26 -11.35
N LYS A 137 4.55 -10.39 -12.03
CA LYS A 137 5.08 -9.40 -12.98
C LYS A 137 5.83 -8.27 -12.26
N LEU A 138 5.33 -7.86 -11.10
CA LEU A 138 5.91 -6.79 -10.28
C LEU A 138 7.13 -7.24 -9.46
N LYS A 139 7.36 -8.54 -9.32
CA LYS A 139 8.34 -9.13 -8.41
C LYS A 139 9.72 -8.48 -8.44
N GLN A 140 10.24 -8.13 -9.61
CA GLN A 140 11.57 -7.53 -9.76
C GLN A 140 11.64 -6.06 -9.29
N TYR A 141 10.50 -5.42 -9.15
CA TYR A 141 10.38 -4.03 -8.70
C TYR A 141 10.00 -3.92 -7.21
N LEU A 142 9.55 -5.02 -6.59
CA LEU A 142 9.20 -5.03 -5.18
C LEU A 142 10.43 -4.95 -4.30
N CYS A 143 10.34 -4.25 -3.19
CA CYS A 143 11.29 -4.37 -2.08
C CYS A 143 11.21 -5.77 -1.43
N PRO A 144 12.18 -6.16 -0.60
CA PRO A 144 12.14 -7.44 0.11
C PRO A 144 10.91 -7.58 1.02
N ARG A 145 10.49 -6.48 1.61
CA ARG A 145 9.22 -6.33 2.31
C ARG A 145 8.51 -5.13 1.74
N VAL A 146 7.20 -5.26 1.47
CA VAL A 146 6.35 -4.17 1.00
C VAL A 146 5.26 -3.93 2.02
N TYR A 147 5.11 -2.68 2.43
CA TYR A 147 4.10 -2.26 3.39
C TYR A 147 2.76 -2.09 2.68
N PHE A 148 1.77 -2.84 3.10
CA PHE A 148 0.42 -2.75 2.57
C PHE A 148 -0.52 -2.09 3.56
N TYR A 149 -1.36 -1.23 3.03
CA TYR A 149 -2.60 -0.79 3.64
C TYR A 149 -3.74 -1.45 2.90
N PHE A 150 -4.69 -2.06 3.61
CA PHE A 150 -5.94 -2.53 3.05
C PHE A 150 -7.08 -1.79 3.75
N ASP A 151 -7.95 -1.12 3.00
CA ASP A 151 -9.03 -0.28 3.58
C ASP A 151 -10.22 -1.12 3.99
N ASP A 152 -10.64 -2.05 3.16
CA ASP A 152 -11.89 -2.81 3.30
C ASP A 152 -11.71 -4.13 4.03
N ILE A 153 -11.02 -4.12 5.17
CA ILE A 153 -10.75 -5.31 5.98
C ILE A 153 -11.45 -5.32 7.33
N PHE A 154 -12.10 -4.23 7.70
CA PHE A 154 -12.76 -4.09 8.98
C PHE A 154 -13.93 -3.12 8.89
N ASP A 155 -15.13 -3.66 8.99
CA ASP A 155 -16.34 -2.87 9.24
C ASP A 155 -17.33 -3.71 10.05
N SER A 156 -17.69 -3.23 11.23
CA SER A 156 -18.62 -3.92 12.14
C SER A 156 -20.05 -3.99 11.61
N SER A 157 -20.39 -3.14 10.62
CA SER A 157 -21.75 -3.05 10.07
C SER A 157 -21.98 -3.88 8.81
N HIS A 158 -20.92 -4.39 8.16
CA HIS A 158 -20.99 -4.88 6.78
C HIS A 158 -20.60 -6.34 6.58
N CYS A 159 -20.40 -7.07 7.66
CA CYS A 159 -20.07 -8.50 7.58
C CYS A 159 -18.80 -8.77 6.74
N ILE A 160 -17.79 -7.92 6.87
CA ILE A 160 -16.48 -8.14 6.27
C ILE A 160 -15.69 -9.10 7.14
N ASP A 161 -15.23 -10.18 6.53
CA ASP A 161 -14.44 -11.22 7.20
C ASP A 161 -13.47 -11.91 6.22
N ASP A 162 -12.84 -13.00 6.63
CA ASP A 162 -11.87 -13.72 5.82
C ASP A 162 -12.51 -14.60 4.71
N GLN A 163 -13.85 -14.59 4.58
CA GLN A 163 -14.60 -15.33 3.57
C GLN A 163 -15.04 -14.45 2.40
N ASN A 164 -14.72 -13.15 2.42
CA ASN A 164 -15.13 -12.20 1.39
C ASN A 164 -14.10 -11.05 1.25
N GLY A 165 -14.34 -10.14 0.30
CA GLY A 165 -13.58 -8.92 0.12
C GLY A 165 -12.07 -9.11 0.00
N GLU A 166 -11.33 -8.13 0.48
CA GLU A 166 -9.86 -8.09 0.41
C GLU A 166 -9.20 -9.21 1.23
N LEU A 167 -9.77 -9.59 2.39
CA LEU A 167 -9.19 -10.64 3.23
C LEU A 167 -9.20 -12.01 2.56
N LEU A 168 -10.28 -12.37 1.87
CA LEU A 168 -10.33 -13.61 1.08
C LEU A 168 -9.29 -13.59 -0.05
N ALA A 169 -9.13 -12.47 -0.75
CA ALA A 169 -8.12 -12.34 -1.80
C ALA A 169 -6.69 -12.52 -1.27
N ILE A 170 -6.39 -11.98 -0.08
CA ILE A 170 -5.11 -12.17 0.61
C ILE A 170 -4.89 -13.64 0.98
N GLN A 171 -5.91 -14.30 1.53
CA GLN A 171 -5.84 -15.70 1.92
C GLN A 171 -5.53 -16.60 0.71
N GLU A 172 -6.23 -16.39 -0.41
CA GLU A 172 -5.99 -17.15 -1.63
C GLU A 172 -4.62 -16.86 -2.23
N PHE A 173 -4.19 -15.59 -2.28
CA PHE A 173 -2.82 -15.24 -2.68
C PHE A 173 -1.79 -15.98 -1.84
N ASN A 174 -1.98 -16.04 -0.54
CA ASN A 174 -1.08 -16.76 0.36
C ASN A 174 -1.06 -18.27 0.10
N ASN A 175 -2.19 -18.87 -0.25
CA ASN A 175 -2.26 -20.30 -0.57
C ASN A 175 -1.58 -20.62 -1.91
N GLU A 176 -1.72 -19.74 -2.90
CA GLU A 176 -1.19 -19.93 -4.25
C GLU A 176 0.31 -19.62 -4.36
N ASN A 177 0.88 -18.82 -3.45
CA ASN A 177 2.27 -18.36 -3.53
C ASN A 177 3.13 -18.93 -2.39
N ILE A 178 4.26 -19.56 -2.75
CA ILE A 178 5.24 -20.08 -1.77
C ILE A 178 6.29 -19.00 -1.41
N ASN A 179 6.70 -18.21 -2.39
CA ASN A 179 7.83 -17.27 -2.25
C ASN A 179 7.42 -15.84 -1.88
N MET A 180 6.13 -15.56 -1.89
CA MET A 180 5.56 -14.30 -1.44
C MET A 180 4.39 -14.58 -0.52
N LYS A 181 4.31 -13.86 0.60
CA LYS A 181 3.22 -13.99 1.57
C LYS A 181 2.85 -12.61 2.10
N ILE A 182 1.58 -12.38 2.28
CA ILE A 182 1.06 -11.18 2.92
C ILE A 182 0.59 -11.55 4.32
N GLY A 183 1.17 -10.93 5.33
CA GLY A 183 0.81 -11.15 6.72
C GLY A 183 0.34 -9.85 7.39
N LYS A 184 -0.69 -9.96 8.25
CA LYS A 184 -1.12 -8.84 9.08
C LYS A 184 -0.01 -8.48 10.07
N SER A 185 0.33 -7.20 10.18
CA SER A 185 1.31 -6.74 11.16
C SER A 185 0.74 -6.89 12.57
N LEU A 186 1.43 -7.67 13.40
CA LEU A 186 1.09 -7.88 14.81
C LEU A 186 1.79 -6.86 15.72
N SER A 187 2.20 -5.72 15.20
CA SER A 187 2.87 -4.70 16.00
C SER A 187 1.98 -4.25 17.17
N ASN A 188 2.27 -4.79 18.33
CA ASN A 188 1.69 -4.40 19.62
C ASN A 188 2.30 -3.09 20.14
N SER A 189 2.62 -2.12 19.28
CA SER A 189 3.06 -0.85 19.80
C SER A 189 1.91 -0.27 20.63
N LEU A 190 2.11 -0.23 21.95
CA LEU A 190 1.26 0.46 22.93
C LEU A 190 1.30 1.98 22.75
N ASP A 191 1.58 2.45 21.56
CA ASP A 191 1.56 3.87 21.25
C ASP A 191 0.10 4.29 21.06
N PHE A 192 -0.52 4.65 22.18
CA PHE A 192 -1.89 5.14 22.25
C PHE A 192 -2.16 6.39 21.38
N ARG A 193 -1.11 6.98 20.80
CA ARG A 193 -1.23 8.13 19.88
C ARG A 193 -1.81 7.76 18.53
N PHE A 194 -1.80 6.46 18.14
CA PHE A 194 -2.28 5.97 16.85
C PHE A 194 -3.15 4.71 16.99
N PRO A 195 -4.29 4.77 17.70
CA PRO A 195 -5.08 3.58 17.98
C PRO A 195 -5.78 2.99 16.75
N ILE A 196 -6.00 3.76 15.68
CA ILE A 196 -6.93 3.42 14.59
C ILE A 196 -6.20 2.84 13.35
N GLY A 197 -4.90 3.05 13.17
CA GLY A 197 -4.23 2.69 11.91
C GLY A 197 -3.55 1.33 11.85
N LYS A 198 -3.50 0.57 12.93
CA LYS A 198 -2.68 -0.64 13.02
C LYS A 198 -3.31 -1.89 12.44
N ASP A 199 -4.63 -1.93 12.46
CA ASP A 199 -5.37 -3.09 11.95
C ASP A 199 -5.31 -3.21 10.43
N TYR A 200 -5.01 -2.13 9.73
CA TYR A 200 -4.93 -2.03 8.27
C TYR A 200 -3.52 -2.28 7.71
N LEU A 201 -2.50 -2.45 8.58
CA LEU A 201 -1.13 -2.67 8.15
C LEU A 201 -0.84 -4.15 7.93
N PHE A 202 -0.43 -4.46 6.72
CA PHE A 202 0.08 -5.78 6.31
C PHE A 202 1.49 -5.63 5.74
N LEU A 203 2.22 -6.75 5.70
CA LEU A 203 3.53 -6.84 5.08
C LEU A 203 3.51 -7.96 4.03
N LEU A 204 3.83 -7.62 2.80
CA LEU A 204 4.19 -8.61 1.80
C LEU A 204 5.66 -8.94 1.96
N HIS A 205 5.96 -10.19 2.18
CA HIS A 205 7.31 -10.75 2.21
C HIS A 205 7.67 -11.33 0.84
N ASN A 206 8.72 -10.80 0.20
CA ASN A 206 9.31 -11.35 -1.01
C ASN A 206 10.55 -12.17 -0.61
N PHE A 207 10.34 -13.40 -0.13
CA PHE A 207 11.39 -14.26 0.46
C PHE A 207 12.56 -14.56 -0.47
N LYS A 208 12.38 -14.46 -1.79
CA LYS A 208 13.45 -14.66 -2.79
C LYS A 208 14.18 -13.39 -3.20
N HIS A 209 13.82 -12.25 -2.61
CA HIS A 209 14.52 -11.00 -2.90
C HIS A 209 15.97 -11.07 -2.39
N LYS A 210 16.92 -10.59 -3.19
CA LYS A 210 18.36 -10.63 -2.86
C LYS A 210 18.70 -9.96 -1.52
N ASP A 211 17.97 -8.90 -1.17
CA ASP A 211 18.18 -8.12 0.05
C ASP A 211 17.29 -8.56 1.22
N TYR A 212 16.52 -9.66 1.08
CA TYR A 212 15.58 -10.07 2.13
C TYR A 212 16.26 -10.36 3.46
N ASN A 213 17.44 -10.97 3.44
CA ASN A 213 18.21 -11.34 4.61
C ASN A 213 19.21 -10.26 5.05
N ASN A 214 19.26 -9.11 4.37
CA ASN A 214 20.13 -8.03 4.79
C ASN A 214 19.71 -7.51 6.16
N TYR A 215 20.69 -7.33 7.05
CA TYR A 215 20.46 -6.81 8.37
C TYR A 215 20.02 -5.35 8.31
N ILE A 216 18.84 -5.06 8.83
CA ILE A 216 18.27 -3.71 8.91
C ILE A 216 18.00 -3.26 10.35
N GLY A 217 18.36 -4.10 11.31
CA GLY A 217 18.28 -3.75 12.71
C GLY A 217 19.25 -2.63 13.06
N SER A 218 19.15 -2.17 14.28
CA SER A 218 20.01 -1.16 14.82
C SER A 218 21.36 -1.76 15.29
N LEU A 219 22.45 -1.07 15.02
CA LEU A 219 23.78 -1.44 15.51
C LEU A 219 24.01 -1.01 16.96
N SER A 220 23.14 -0.19 17.54
CA SER A 220 23.23 0.28 18.93
C SER A 220 22.01 -0.16 19.75
N GLY A 221 22.21 -0.43 21.04
CA GLY A 221 21.12 -0.74 21.96
C GLY A 221 20.08 0.38 22.07
N GLU A 222 20.47 1.62 21.81
CA GLU A 222 19.59 2.79 21.82
C GLU A 222 18.57 2.77 20.68
N ASP A 223 18.97 2.33 19.50
CA ASP A 223 18.07 2.19 18.38
C ASP A 223 17.10 1.01 18.58
N TYR A 224 17.56 -0.08 19.21
CA TYR A 224 16.73 -1.25 19.53
C TYR A 224 15.53 -0.86 20.43
N LEU A 225 15.73 0.11 21.32
CA LEU A 225 14.69 0.68 22.15
C LEU A 225 13.83 1.74 21.43
N GLY A 226 14.05 1.95 20.13
CA GLY A 226 13.30 2.92 19.33
C GLY A 226 13.69 4.38 19.59
N VAL A 227 14.76 4.63 20.35
CA VAL A 227 15.17 5.99 20.74
C VAL A 227 15.73 6.76 19.54
N GLY A 228 16.50 6.11 18.67
CA GLY A 228 17.07 6.75 17.46
C GLY A 228 16.00 7.18 16.46
N ASN A 229 14.95 6.38 16.30
CA ASN A 229 13.82 6.70 15.42
C ASN A 229 12.84 7.71 16.05
N LYS A 230 12.86 7.87 17.36
CA LYS A 230 12.01 8.81 18.10
C LYS A 230 12.17 10.25 17.59
N LYS A 231 13.41 10.69 17.33
CA LYS A 231 13.70 12.04 16.80
C LYS A 231 13.11 12.30 15.41
N ILE A 232 13.07 11.27 14.55
CA ILE A 232 12.49 11.39 13.21
C ILE A 232 10.96 11.41 13.33
N ARG A 233 10.39 10.50 14.12
CA ARG A 233 8.94 10.44 14.35
C ARG A 233 8.41 11.71 15.00
N THR A 234 9.07 12.23 16.03
CA THR A 234 8.67 13.48 16.71
C THR A 234 8.66 14.66 15.75
N LYS A 235 9.66 14.78 14.85
CA LYS A 235 9.70 15.86 13.85
C LYS A 235 8.56 15.83 12.82
N ILE A 236 7.90 14.70 12.62
CA ILE A 236 6.77 14.56 11.67
C ILE A 236 5.45 14.94 12.36
N PHE A 237 5.33 14.63 13.64
CA PHE A 237 4.08 14.74 14.38
C PHE A 237 3.96 16.02 15.23
N ASP A 238 5.04 16.79 15.41
CA ASP A 238 5.06 18.05 16.15
C ASP A 238 4.81 19.28 15.24
N ILE A 239 4.20 19.10 14.04
CA ILE A 239 3.85 20.20 13.13
C ILE A 239 2.35 20.24 12.89
#